data_1ef75908e254fc3f2871bf88f8455ebd
#
_entry.id   1ef75908e254fc3f2871bf88f8455ebd
#
_cell.length_a   1.000
_cell.length_b   1.000
_cell.length_c   1.000
_cell.angle_alpha   90.00
_cell.angle_beta   90.00
_cell.angle_gamma   90.00
#
_symmetry.space_group_name_H-M   'P 1'
#
loop_
_entity.id
_entity.type
_entity.pdbx_description
1 polymer ?
#
loop_
_entity_poly.entity_id
_entity_poly.type
_entity_poly.pdbx_seq_one_letter_code
_entity_poly.pdbx_strand_id
1 'polypeptide(L)'
;MDKLKRLLKKTPPVPLGIAGALLFLLLFYTLAFRTPLWQVWMPPNIDNDEVIYNRQVVSVITHGGPLGYFGYNEGTADIGRYGAWGPVLIWVYGLAGRLFGASVNTMFWCNVLFLALGVAVFTAAVRLNVGQQILCYGGLVCLWMPLAGSFCGSSEAVHFMLALVIAGSTAALLRGGSHWWLVPAALACGLETIFRPYALLFWAFPLVAVWADKKRRNFCQGEAIFSFCVALFSMTKLSASYFSGGGMDFGGLELLAHGKIGKAIVYEMNHAAKELVTVGQDIPRTFVEKTYFGRGCIIFLMILAVTLVCFVLDRRARRPSPLKACALGCTGIIALVLVFLYNIAPRHLMLLSILLLAAVVVEDAARGLVWLPVLAVVLLPINAERSTLSTYFDEMGSQITAVETALQERMDARASADPWDNTLAYAYADDVFHGYLYAVPAGMGIEFDMNTYIADPEETIYSRYAMVNHGTDAEARLLADGWQEVISAEDLIVYERPDTQ
;
A
#
# COMPACT_ATOMS: atom_id res chain seq x y z
N MET A 1 -20.06 9.31 35.74
CA MET A 1 -20.32 8.14 34.85
C MET A 1 -21.73 8.13 34.29
N ASP A 2 -22.77 8.34 35.09
CA ASP A 2 -24.16 8.25 34.62
C ASP A 2 -24.59 9.36 33.64
N LYS A 3 -24.05 10.57 33.75
CA LYS A 3 -24.27 11.64 32.77
C LYS A 3 -23.72 11.27 31.42
N LEU A 4 -22.50 10.68 31.34
CA LEU A 4 -21.87 10.22 30.10
C LEU A 4 -22.66 9.07 29.45
N LYS A 5 -23.11 8.09 30.29
CA LYS A 5 -23.97 6.99 29.79
C LYS A 5 -25.30 7.50 29.22
N ARG A 6 -25.90 8.53 29.84
CA ARG A 6 -27.13 9.15 29.32
C ARG A 6 -26.90 9.94 28.06
N LEU A 7 -25.75 10.63 27.97
CA LEU A 7 -25.36 11.37 26.72
C LEU A 7 -25.16 10.40 25.56
N LEU A 8 -24.37 9.33 25.79
CA LEU A 8 -24.10 8.30 24.78
C LEU A 8 -25.37 7.57 24.31
N LYS A 9 -26.35 7.36 25.21
CA LYS A 9 -27.65 6.79 24.82
C LYS A 9 -28.53 7.74 24.00
N LYS A 10 -28.35 9.06 24.12
CA LYS A 10 -29.12 10.08 23.40
C LYS A 10 -28.48 10.47 22.06
N THR A 11 -27.17 10.27 21.91
CA THR A 11 -26.46 10.61 20.67
C THR A 11 -26.72 9.53 19.62
N PRO A 12 -27.12 9.91 18.38
CA PRO A 12 -27.24 8.94 17.31
C PRO A 12 -25.96 8.15 17.11
N PRO A 13 -26.00 6.84 16.84
CA PRO A 13 -24.80 6.00 16.80
C PRO A 13 -23.84 6.38 15.65
N VAL A 14 -24.34 6.91 14.54
CA VAL A 14 -23.52 7.27 13.39
C VAL A 14 -22.62 8.47 13.66
N PRO A 15 -23.13 9.64 14.11
CA PRO A 15 -22.26 10.77 14.50
C PRO A 15 -21.27 10.42 15.61
N LEU A 16 -21.69 9.63 16.59
CA LEU A 16 -20.80 9.17 17.67
C LEU A 16 -19.66 8.30 17.12
N GLY A 17 -19.97 7.40 16.19
CA GLY A 17 -18.98 6.56 15.53
C GLY A 17 -17.99 7.35 14.68
N ILE A 18 -18.46 8.32 13.91
CA ILE A 18 -17.59 9.20 13.10
C ILE A 18 -16.67 10.01 14.02
N ALA A 19 -17.22 10.61 15.09
CA ALA A 19 -16.42 11.36 16.05
C ALA A 19 -15.38 10.45 16.75
N GLY A 20 -15.77 9.22 17.10
CA GLY A 20 -14.87 8.22 17.67
C GLY A 20 -13.76 7.81 16.69
N ALA A 21 -14.08 7.65 15.42
CA ALA A 21 -13.11 7.35 14.38
C ALA A 21 -12.07 8.47 14.21
N LEU A 22 -12.52 9.71 14.13
CA LEU A 22 -11.64 10.87 14.00
C LEU A 22 -10.74 11.02 15.25
N LEU A 23 -11.30 10.87 16.45
CA LEU A 23 -10.54 10.92 17.70
C LEU A 23 -9.52 9.77 17.75
N PHE A 24 -9.92 8.56 17.37
CA PHE A 24 -9.02 7.40 17.31
C PHE A 24 -7.84 7.68 16.41
N LEU A 25 -8.09 8.18 15.19
CA LEU A 25 -7.02 8.47 14.23
C LEU A 25 -6.08 9.54 14.76
N LEU A 26 -6.62 10.65 15.29
CA LEU A 26 -5.81 11.72 15.87
C LEU A 26 -4.91 11.21 17.00
N LEU A 27 -5.48 10.47 17.95
CA LEU A 27 -4.71 9.90 19.07
C LEU A 27 -3.71 8.86 18.59
N PHE A 28 -4.12 8.00 17.65
CA PHE A 28 -3.26 6.96 17.12
C PHE A 28 -2.03 7.56 16.43
N TYR A 29 -2.21 8.55 15.54
CA TYR A 29 -1.11 9.23 14.88
C TYR A 29 -0.18 9.95 15.86
N THR A 30 -0.76 10.70 16.81
CA THR A 30 0.05 11.41 17.82
C THR A 30 0.87 10.44 18.67
N LEU A 31 0.30 9.29 19.04
CA LEU A 31 1.01 8.29 19.83
C LEU A 31 2.04 7.50 18.99
N ALA A 32 1.70 7.18 17.73
CA ALA A 32 2.58 6.46 16.82
C ALA A 32 3.83 7.25 16.52
N PHE A 33 3.65 8.50 16.16
CA PHE A 33 4.74 9.36 15.73
C PHE A 33 5.30 10.25 16.84
N ARG A 34 4.71 10.27 18.04
CA ARG A 34 5.09 11.15 19.14
C ARG A 34 5.20 12.63 18.76
N THR A 35 4.60 12.96 17.66
CA THR A 35 4.61 14.28 17.04
C THR A 35 3.17 14.62 16.71
N PRO A 36 2.70 15.84 16.94
CA PRO A 36 1.39 16.25 16.47
C PRO A 36 1.25 16.02 14.98
N LEU A 37 0.10 15.54 14.54
CA LEU A 37 -0.18 15.19 13.15
C LEU A 37 0.24 16.29 12.14
N TRP A 38 0.03 17.54 12.51
CA TRP A 38 0.36 18.72 11.69
C TRP A 38 1.84 19.10 11.65
N GLN A 39 2.68 18.44 12.46
CA GLN A 39 4.14 18.63 12.48
C GLN A 39 4.89 17.46 11.84
N VAL A 40 4.17 16.44 11.41
CA VAL A 40 4.79 15.31 10.68
C VAL A 40 5.33 15.85 9.37
N TRP A 41 6.61 15.67 9.18
CA TRP A 41 7.29 15.96 7.94
C TRP A 41 8.01 14.69 7.48
N MET A 42 7.80 14.32 6.24
CA MET A 42 8.39 13.15 5.58
C MET A 42 8.29 11.85 6.41
N PRO A 43 7.42 10.92 6.05
CA PRO A 43 7.14 9.72 6.82
C PRO A 43 8.35 8.78 6.97
N PRO A 44 8.40 8.00 8.05
CA PRO A 44 9.60 7.30 8.50
C PRO A 44 10.01 6.08 7.72
N ASN A 45 9.15 5.56 6.90
CA ASN A 45 9.44 4.34 6.19
C ASN A 45 9.66 4.70 4.72
N ILE A 46 10.90 4.87 4.34
CA ILE A 46 11.27 5.24 2.98
C ILE A 46 11.77 4.00 2.29
N ASP A 47 10.85 3.40 1.57
CA ASP A 47 11.15 2.41 0.56
C ASP A 47 11.11 3.10 -0.81
N ASN A 48 11.75 2.52 -1.81
CA ASN A 48 11.77 3.04 -3.18
C ASN A 48 10.36 3.21 -3.75
N ASP A 49 9.46 2.26 -3.51
CA ASP A 49 8.06 2.31 -3.95
C ASP A 49 7.35 3.59 -3.51
N GLU A 50 7.61 4.05 -2.29
CA GLU A 50 6.95 5.21 -1.70
C GLU A 50 7.33 6.51 -2.38
N VAL A 51 8.62 6.67 -2.64
CA VAL A 51 9.14 7.85 -3.34
C VAL A 51 8.55 7.93 -4.73
N ILE A 52 8.54 6.81 -5.46
CA ILE A 52 8.03 6.72 -6.81
C ILE A 52 6.55 7.05 -6.88
N TYR A 53 5.75 6.48 -5.97
CA TYR A 53 4.32 6.80 -5.91
C TYR A 53 4.10 8.28 -5.59
N ASN A 54 4.84 8.83 -4.62
CA ASN A 54 4.69 10.25 -4.28
C ASN A 54 5.05 11.16 -5.47
N ARG A 55 6.15 10.89 -6.18
CA ARG A 55 6.54 11.69 -7.35
C ARG A 55 5.49 11.65 -8.46
N GLN A 56 4.93 10.49 -8.77
CA GLN A 56 3.84 10.38 -9.75
C GLN A 56 2.55 11.07 -9.27
N VAL A 57 2.21 10.98 -7.99
CA VAL A 57 1.06 11.67 -7.39
C VAL A 57 1.24 13.19 -7.45
N VAL A 58 2.41 13.68 -7.09
CA VAL A 58 2.76 15.10 -7.18
C VAL A 58 2.67 15.56 -8.64
N SER A 59 3.11 14.75 -9.60
CA SER A 59 2.96 15.01 -11.03
C SER A 59 1.49 15.20 -11.48
N VAL A 60 0.56 14.37 -10.97
CA VAL A 60 -0.89 14.58 -11.22
C VAL A 60 -1.37 15.94 -10.70
N ILE A 61 -0.83 16.40 -9.59
CA ILE A 61 -1.22 17.66 -8.98
C ILE A 61 -0.66 18.84 -9.78
N THR A 62 0.62 18.81 -10.13
CA THR A 62 1.36 19.91 -10.75
C THR A 62 1.18 19.98 -12.26
N HIS A 63 1.16 18.85 -12.94
CA HIS A 63 1.12 18.74 -14.40
C HIS A 63 -0.20 18.21 -14.97
N GLY A 64 -1.16 17.86 -14.11
CA GLY A 64 -2.47 17.40 -14.54
C GLY A 64 -2.55 15.96 -15.02
N GLY A 65 -1.49 15.18 -14.87
CA GLY A 65 -1.45 13.77 -15.24
C GLY A 65 -0.26 13.03 -14.62
N PRO A 66 -0.37 11.69 -14.40
CA PRO A 66 0.75 10.91 -13.94
C PRO A 66 1.76 10.79 -15.08
N LEU A 67 2.99 11.12 -14.82
CA LEU A 67 4.08 10.91 -15.76
C LEU A 67 4.59 9.48 -15.64
N GLY A 68 5.02 8.92 -16.76
CA GLY A 68 5.49 7.56 -16.83
C GLY A 68 6.62 7.28 -15.86
N TYR A 69 6.62 6.07 -15.37
CA TYR A 69 7.61 5.54 -14.46
C TYR A 69 8.70 4.78 -15.21
N PHE A 70 9.91 4.83 -14.73
CA PHE A 70 11.11 4.46 -15.46
C PHE A 70 11.89 3.37 -14.79
N GLY A 71 13.14 3.19 -15.20
CA GLY A 71 14.02 2.15 -14.80
C GLY A 71 14.09 1.92 -13.27
N TYR A 72 14.30 0.69 -12.93
CA TYR A 72 14.43 0.21 -11.57
C TYR A 72 15.35 -1.00 -11.58
N ASN A 73 16.20 -1.15 -10.57
CA ASN A 73 17.10 -2.27 -10.43
C ASN A 73 17.87 -2.58 -11.73
N GLU A 74 18.65 -1.62 -12.21
CA GLU A 74 19.54 -1.76 -13.38
C GLU A 74 18.80 -1.97 -14.71
N GLY A 75 17.49 -1.85 -14.74
CA GLY A 75 16.69 -1.91 -15.94
C GLY A 75 16.72 -0.60 -16.73
N THR A 76 16.78 -0.69 -18.05
CA THR A 76 16.59 0.46 -18.91
C THR A 76 15.25 1.12 -18.63
N ALA A 77 15.23 2.44 -18.52
CA ALA A 77 14.01 3.20 -18.27
C ALA A 77 12.96 2.99 -19.37
N ASP A 78 11.75 2.66 -18.98
CA ASP A 78 10.58 2.55 -19.86
C ASP A 78 9.78 3.86 -19.84
N ILE A 79 10.23 4.86 -20.59
CA ILE A 79 9.61 6.19 -20.62
C ILE A 79 8.15 6.11 -21.07
N GLY A 80 7.26 6.79 -20.33
CA GLY A 80 5.81 6.77 -20.58
C GLY A 80 5.08 5.53 -20.04
N ARG A 81 5.75 4.73 -19.22
CA ARG A 81 5.16 3.60 -18.50
C ARG A 81 4.98 3.92 -17.02
N TYR A 82 4.23 3.09 -16.33
CA TYR A 82 3.86 3.26 -14.92
C TYR A 82 4.34 2.08 -14.09
N GLY A 83 4.26 2.18 -12.76
CA GLY A 83 4.54 1.07 -11.85
C GLY A 83 3.62 -0.14 -12.08
N ALA A 84 3.83 -1.20 -11.32
CA ALA A 84 3.24 -2.54 -11.52
C ALA A 84 1.73 -2.58 -11.81
N TRP A 85 0.96 -1.67 -11.22
CA TRP A 85 -0.49 -1.67 -11.28
C TRP A 85 -1.09 -0.63 -12.24
N GLY A 86 -0.24 0.09 -12.97
CA GLY A 86 -0.64 1.13 -13.91
C GLY A 86 -1.08 2.44 -13.24
N PRO A 87 -1.70 3.37 -14.00
CA PRO A 87 -1.93 4.75 -13.56
C PRO A 87 -3.09 4.95 -12.59
N VAL A 88 -4.06 4.03 -12.50
CA VAL A 88 -5.34 4.29 -11.82
C VAL A 88 -5.14 4.58 -10.32
N LEU A 89 -4.27 3.85 -9.64
CA LEU A 89 -3.91 4.09 -8.25
C LEU A 89 -3.36 5.51 -8.05
N ILE A 90 -2.44 5.90 -8.92
CA ILE A 90 -1.81 7.22 -8.90
C ILE A 90 -2.86 8.34 -9.08
N TRP A 91 -3.83 8.15 -10.00
CA TRP A 91 -4.92 9.10 -10.19
C TRP A 91 -5.80 9.25 -8.96
N VAL A 92 -6.10 8.17 -8.25
CA VAL A 92 -6.89 8.23 -7.00
C VAL A 92 -6.17 9.06 -5.94
N TYR A 93 -4.87 8.83 -5.77
CA TYR A 93 -4.05 9.62 -4.86
C TYR A 93 -3.85 11.06 -5.34
N GLY A 94 -3.61 11.28 -6.62
CA GLY A 94 -3.44 12.61 -7.19
C GLY A 94 -4.69 13.50 -7.04
N LEU A 95 -5.88 12.93 -7.27
CA LEU A 95 -7.13 13.65 -7.05
C LEU A 95 -7.36 13.98 -5.58
N ALA A 96 -7.09 13.05 -4.66
CA ALA A 96 -7.17 13.31 -3.23
C ALA A 96 -6.08 14.29 -2.78
N GLY A 97 -4.88 14.18 -3.32
CA GLY A 97 -3.72 15.03 -3.01
C GLY A 97 -3.92 16.49 -3.37
N ARG A 98 -4.80 16.81 -4.33
CA ARG A 98 -5.18 18.22 -4.64
C ARG A 98 -5.75 18.97 -3.43
N LEU A 99 -6.26 18.24 -2.43
CA LEU A 99 -6.74 18.84 -1.18
C LEU A 99 -5.59 19.34 -0.28
N PHE A 100 -4.40 18.76 -0.44
CA PHE A 100 -3.25 19.01 0.44
C PHE A 100 -2.12 19.75 -0.26
N GLY A 101 -2.16 19.82 -1.60
CA GLY A 101 -1.08 20.39 -2.41
C GLY A 101 0.05 19.40 -2.70
N ALA A 102 1.00 19.81 -3.53
CA ALA A 102 2.18 19.04 -3.89
C ALA A 102 3.26 19.21 -2.82
N SER A 103 3.67 18.11 -2.20
CA SER A 103 4.73 18.09 -1.19
C SER A 103 5.24 16.66 -0.95
N VAL A 104 6.32 16.53 -0.22
CA VAL A 104 6.83 15.22 0.27
C VAL A 104 5.80 14.50 1.15
N ASN A 105 4.90 15.22 1.79
CA ASN A 105 3.86 14.68 2.67
C ASN A 105 2.52 14.41 1.97
N THR A 106 2.41 14.62 0.66
CA THR A 106 1.12 14.47 -0.05
C THR A 106 0.52 13.07 0.13
N MET A 107 1.31 12.03 -0.07
CA MET A 107 0.86 10.64 0.12
C MET A 107 0.45 10.36 1.57
N PHE A 108 1.21 10.85 2.53
CA PHE A 108 0.88 10.73 3.95
C PHE A 108 -0.50 11.31 4.27
N TRP A 109 -0.78 12.54 3.84
CA TRP A 109 -2.09 13.17 4.06
C TRP A 109 -3.22 12.43 3.34
N CYS A 110 -2.97 11.92 2.14
CA CYS A 110 -3.92 11.05 1.45
C CYS A 110 -4.21 9.78 2.25
N ASN A 111 -3.18 9.15 2.82
CA ASN A 111 -3.33 7.95 3.63
C ASN A 111 -4.16 8.21 4.90
N VAL A 112 -3.93 9.35 5.57
CA VAL A 112 -4.78 9.79 6.69
C VAL A 112 -6.22 9.93 6.27
N LEU A 113 -6.46 10.61 5.14
CA LEU A 113 -7.79 10.82 4.60
C LEU A 113 -8.48 9.49 4.26
N PHE A 114 -7.80 8.59 3.56
CA PHE A 114 -8.37 7.31 3.15
C PHE A 114 -8.72 6.44 4.35
N LEU A 115 -7.85 6.34 5.34
CA LEU A 115 -8.16 5.58 6.55
C LEU A 115 -9.35 6.19 7.30
N ALA A 116 -9.38 7.52 7.42
CA ALA A 116 -10.52 8.23 8.03
C ALA A 116 -11.83 7.95 7.31
N LEU A 117 -11.83 8.03 5.96
CA LEU A 117 -13.00 7.74 5.14
C LEU A 117 -13.45 6.28 5.27
N GLY A 118 -12.51 5.33 5.26
CA GLY A 118 -12.83 3.91 5.42
C GLY A 118 -13.53 3.64 6.74
N VAL A 119 -12.98 4.11 7.85
CA VAL A 119 -13.57 3.95 9.19
C VAL A 119 -14.92 4.69 9.29
N ALA A 120 -15.03 5.91 8.75
CA ALA A 120 -16.27 6.68 8.78
C ALA A 120 -17.39 5.99 8.00
N VAL A 121 -17.12 5.54 6.77
CA VAL A 121 -18.10 4.82 5.94
C VAL A 121 -18.50 3.50 6.59
N PHE A 122 -17.54 2.73 7.11
CA PHE A 122 -17.81 1.48 7.85
C PHE A 122 -18.73 1.73 9.05
N THR A 123 -18.40 2.73 9.85
CA THR A 123 -19.21 3.10 11.03
C THR A 123 -20.63 3.54 10.64
N ALA A 124 -20.76 4.35 9.58
CA ALA A 124 -22.03 4.83 9.08
C ALA A 124 -22.89 3.68 8.51
N ALA A 125 -22.28 2.79 7.72
CA ALA A 125 -22.96 1.66 7.08
C ALA A 125 -23.45 0.64 8.12
N VAL A 126 -22.59 0.28 9.07
CA VAL A 126 -22.91 -0.76 10.09
C VAL A 126 -23.70 -0.21 11.25
N ARG A 127 -23.63 1.10 11.53
CA ARG A 127 -24.21 1.74 12.73
C ARG A 127 -23.69 1.09 14.00
N LEU A 128 -22.37 1.08 14.17
CA LEU A 128 -21.68 0.41 15.25
C LEU A 128 -22.19 0.83 16.63
N ASN A 129 -22.54 -0.14 17.47
CA ASN A 129 -22.76 0.10 18.90
C ASN A 129 -21.42 0.28 19.64
N VAL A 130 -21.47 0.67 20.90
CA VAL A 130 -20.27 0.95 21.71
C VAL A 130 -19.31 -0.26 21.77
N GLY A 131 -19.83 -1.47 21.94
CA GLY A 131 -19.00 -2.69 21.96
C GLY A 131 -18.31 -2.95 20.62
N GLN A 132 -19.04 -2.76 19.53
CA GLN A 132 -18.47 -2.87 18.17
C GLN A 132 -17.41 -1.80 17.91
N GLN A 133 -17.60 -0.58 18.41
CA GLN A 133 -16.61 0.49 18.29
C GLN A 133 -15.34 0.15 19.07
N ILE A 134 -15.46 -0.33 20.31
CA ILE A 134 -14.32 -0.77 21.13
C ILE A 134 -13.55 -1.88 20.43
N LEU A 135 -14.24 -2.88 19.88
CA LEU A 135 -13.59 -3.95 19.13
C LEU A 135 -12.93 -3.46 17.86
N CYS A 136 -13.58 -2.58 17.11
CA CYS A 136 -13.05 -2.02 15.87
C CYS A 136 -11.76 -1.24 16.14
N TYR A 137 -11.82 -0.26 17.02
CA TYR A 137 -10.67 0.59 17.32
C TYR A 137 -9.58 -0.15 18.07
N GLY A 138 -9.93 -0.96 19.06
CA GLY A 138 -8.98 -1.80 19.78
C GLY A 138 -8.30 -2.82 18.89
N GLY A 139 -9.04 -3.43 17.96
CA GLY A 139 -8.50 -4.33 16.96
C GLY A 139 -7.55 -3.61 16.01
N LEU A 140 -7.92 -2.42 15.50
CA LEU A 140 -7.04 -1.61 14.67
C LEU A 140 -5.75 -1.20 15.40
N VAL A 141 -5.82 -0.89 16.70
CA VAL A 141 -4.60 -0.64 17.50
C VAL A 141 -3.73 -1.89 17.62
N CYS A 142 -4.32 -3.08 17.73
CA CYS A 142 -3.56 -4.34 17.67
C CYS A 142 -2.90 -4.58 16.32
N LEU A 143 -3.45 -4.00 15.25
CA LEU A 143 -2.88 -3.95 13.90
C LEU A 143 -1.93 -2.76 13.69
N TRP A 144 -1.34 -2.24 14.75
CA TRP A 144 -0.47 -1.04 14.77
C TRP A 144 0.53 -0.97 13.63
N MET A 145 1.26 -2.03 13.38
CA MET A 145 2.31 -2.03 12.39
C MET A 145 1.80 -1.75 10.95
N PRO A 146 0.70 -2.38 10.48
CA PRO A 146 0.14 -2.01 9.17
C PRO A 146 -0.40 -0.60 9.14
N LEU A 147 -0.96 -0.15 10.26
CA LEU A 147 -1.38 1.25 10.34
C LEU A 147 -0.16 2.17 10.30
N ALA A 148 0.89 1.89 11.05
CA ALA A 148 2.13 2.65 11.02
C ALA A 148 2.77 2.65 9.62
N GLY A 149 2.84 1.50 8.96
CA GLY A 149 3.31 1.38 7.57
C GLY A 149 2.41 2.06 6.55
N SER A 150 1.14 2.32 6.87
CA SER A 150 0.23 3.09 6.01
C SER A 150 0.49 4.59 6.08
N PHE A 151 1.34 5.04 6.98
CA PHE A 151 1.58 6.45 7.25
C PHE A 151 2.86 6.99 6.59
N CYS A 152 3.46 6.18 5.79
CA CYS A 152 4.52 6.57 4.89
C CYS A 152 3.95 6.88 3.49
N GLY A 153 4.79 7.05 2.52
CA GLY A 153 4.38 7.24 1.12
C GLY A 153 3.77 6.00 0.45
N SER A 154 3.57 4.90 1.18
CA SER A 154 3.01 3.67 0.61
C SER A 154 1.52 3.79 0.29
N SER A 155 1.05 2.98 -0.65
CA SER A 155 -0.33 3.00 -1.11
C SER A 155 -1.29 2.14 -0.27
N GLU A 156 -0.88 1.63 0.89
CA GLU A 156 -1.63 0.62 1.62
C GLU A 156 -2.94 1.14 2.24
N ALA A 157 -3.00 2.42 2.64
CA ALA A 157 -4.19 2.97 3.31
C ALA A 157 -5.44 3.00 2.43
N VAL A 158 -5.30 3.18 1.11
CA VAL A 158 -6.44 3.11 0.19
C VAL A 158 -7.04 1.70 0.15
N HIS A 159 -6.22 0.67 0.19
CA HIS A 159 -6.67 -0.72 0.24
C HIS A 159 -7.44 -1.01 1.55
N PHE A 160 -6.96 -0.48 2.68
CA PHE A 160 -7.66 -0.61 3.97
C PHE A 160 -8.99 0.13 3.98
N MET A 161 -9.05 1.33 3.37
CA MET A 161 -10.30 2.05 3.16
C MET A 161 -11.27 1.22 2.34
N LEU A 162 -10.84 0.69 1.19
CA LEU A 162 -11.69 -0.10 0.30
C LEU A 162 -12.21 -1.36 0.99
N ALA A 163 -11.37 -2.07 1.75
CA ALA A 163 -11.77 -3.23 2.54
C ALA A 163 -12.88 -2.90 3.56
N LEU A 164 -12.72 -1.80 4.30
CA LEU A 164 -13.72 -1.33 5.26
C LEU A 164 -15.03 -0.92 4.57
N VAL A 165 -14.93 -0.24 3.41
CA VAL A 165 -16.11 0.14 2.60
C VAL A 165 -16.82 -1.11 2.08
N ILE A 166 -16.11 -2.10 1.56
CA ILE A 166 -16.67 -3.38 1.09
C ILE A 166 -17.42 -4.08 2.23
N ALA A 167 -16.75 -4.30 3.35
CA ALA A 167 -17.33 -4.99 4.50
C ALA A 167 -18.55 -4.24 5.08
N GLY A 168 -18.43 -2.92 5.26
CA GLY A 168 -19.50 -2.09 5.81
C GLY A 168 -20.72 -2.01 4.91
N SER A 169 -20.52 -1.74 3.62
CA SER A 169 -21.61 -1.64 2.65
C SER A 169 -22.33 -2.98 2.46
N THR A 170 -21.58 -4.07 2.42
CA THR A 170 -22.16 -5.44 2.38
C THR A 170 -22.97 -5.73 3.64
N ALA A 171 -22.45 -5.37 4.81
CA ALA A 171 -23.20 -5.53 6.06
C ALA A 171 -24.52 -4.75 6.07
N ALA A 172 -24.52 -3.53 5.54
CA ALA A 172 -25.73 -2.72 5.41
C ALA A 172 -26.75 -3.37 4.47
N LEU A 173 -26.33 -3.90 3.33
CA LEU A 173 -27.18 -4.63 2.40
C LEU A 173 -27.77 -5.90 3.02
N LEU A 174 -26.97 -6.72 3.69
CA LEU A 174 -27.42 -7.94 4.36
C LEU A 174 -28.45 -7.69 5.48
N ARG A 175 -28.39 -6.52 6.11
CA ARG A 175 -29.35 -6.09 7.13
C ARG A 175 -30.64 -5.45 6.56
N GLY A 176 -30.85 -5.53 5.26
CA GLY A 176 -32.00 -4.92 4.59
C GLY A 176 -31.94 -3.38 4.48
N GLY A 177 -30.73 -2.81 4.57
CA GLY A 177 -30.50 -1.39 4.36
C GLY A 177 -30.77 -0.95 2.91
N SER A 178 -30.65 0.37 2.66
CA SER A 178 -30.86 0.94 1.34
C SER A 178 -30.00 0.27 0.28
N HIS A 179 -30.58 0.02 -0.88
CA HIS A 179 -29.86 -0.52 -2.05
C HIS A 179 -28.72 0.39 -2.56
N TRP A 180 -28.74 1.65 -2.19
CA TRP A 180 -27.65 2.58 -2.50
C TRP A 180 -26.30 2.13 -1.93
N TRP A 181 -26.27 1.28 -0.89
CA TRP A 181 -25.04 0.69 -0.40
C TRP A 181 -24.34 -0.25 -1.40
N LEU A 182 -25.05 -0.67 -2.45
CA LEU A 182 -24.42 -1.43 -3.53
C LEU A 182 -23.42 -0.58 -4.33
N VAL A 183 -23.66 0.73 -4.46
CA VAL A 183 -22.78 1.64 -5.21
C VAL A 183 -21.39 1.73 -4.57
N PRO A 184 -21.24 2.11 -3.28
CA PRO A 184 -19.91 2.13 -2.67
C PRO A 184 -19.28 0.74 -2.58
N ALA A 185 -20.05 -0.35 -2.40
CA ALA A 185 -19.52 -1.70 -2.44
C ALA A 185 -18.92 -2.05 -3.79
N ALA A 186 -19.65 -1.78 -4.89
CA ALA A 186 -19.22 -2.06 -6.25
C ALA A 186 -18.01 -1.20 -6.65
N LEU A 187 -18.03 0.10 -6.34
CA LEU A 187 -16.89 0.99 -6.59
C LEU A 187 -15.64 0.53 -5.84
N ALA A 188 -15.79 0.17 -4.57
CA ALA A 188 -14.66 -0.31 -3.77
C ALA A 188 -14.11 -1.65 -4.28
N CYS A 189 -14.97 -2.61 -4.62
CA CYS A 189 -14.54 -3.88 -5.22
C CYS A 189 -13.88 -3.67 -6.58
N GLY A 190 -14.43 -2.79 -7.41
CA GLY A 190 -13.89 -2.48 -8.74
C GLY A 190 -12.51 -1.85 -8.66
N LEU A 191 -12.35 -0.80 -7.85
CA LEU A 191 -11.05 -0.14 -7.64
C LEU A 191 -10.03 -1.11 -7.05
N GLU A 192 -10.41 -1.88 -6.03
CA GLU A 192 -9.50 -2.84 -5.41
C GLU A 192 -9.06 -3.93 -6.39
N THR A 193 -9.97 -4.39 -7.27
CA THR A 193 -9.65 -5.35 -8.34
C THR A 193 -8.67 -4.74 -9.35
N ILE A 194 -8.83 -3.45 -9.71
CA ILE A 194 -7.92 -2.77 -10.62
C ILE A 194 -6.54 -2.58 -9.99
N PHE A 195 -6.49 -2.26 -8.69
CA PHE A 195 -5.24 -2.10 -7.96
C PHE A 195 -4.53 -3.41 -7.69
N ARG A 196 -5.29 -4.48 -7.42
CA ARG A 196 -4.78 -5.82 -7.09
C ARG A 196 -5.69 -6.89 -7.69
N PRO A 197 -5.35 -7.51 -8.82
CA PRO A 197 -6.26 -8.42 -9.54
C PRO A 197 -6.80 -9.58 -8.71
N TYR A 198 -6.06 -10.06 -7.70
CA TYR A 198 -6.56 -11.09 -6.79
C TYR A 198 -7.76 -10.63 -5.94
N ALA A 199 -7.93 -9.32 -5.79
CA ALA A 199 -9.09 -8.74 -5.09
C ALA A 199 -10.40 -8.88 -5.88
N LEU A 200 -10.38 -9.44 -7.10
CA LEU A 200 -11.57 -9.96 -7.78
C LEU A 200 -12.42 -10.83 -6.84
N LEU A 201 -11.78 -11.57 -5.93
CA LEU A 201 -12.46 -12.39 -4.94
C LEU A 201 -13.33 -11.59 -3.96
N PHE A 202 -13.04 -10.30 -3.74
CA PHE A 202 -13.83 -9.45 -2.84
C PHE A 202 -15.24 -9.16 -3.38
N TRP A 203 -15.49 -9.38 -4.66
CA TRP A 203 -16.85 -9.35 -5.22
C TRP A 203 -17.78 -10.39 -4.60
N ALA A 204 -17.25 -11.41 -3.92
CA ALA A 204 -18.06 -12.33 -3.13
C ALA A 204 -18.89 -11.62 -2.05
N PHE A 205 -18.39 -10.51 -1.49
CA PHE A 205 -19.07 -9.74 -0.46
C PHE A 205 -20.40 -9.14 -0.96
N PRO A 206 -20.42 -8.23 -1.96
CA PRO A 206 -21.68 -7.71 -2.46
C PRO A 206 -22.53 -8.80 -3.13
N LEU A 207 -21.94 -9.79 -3.79
CA LEU A 207 -22.68 -10.88 -4.42
C LEU A 207 -23.50 -11.71 -3.43
N VAL A 208 -22.98 -12.03 -2.25
CA VAL A 208 -23.74 -12.76 -1.22
C VAL A 208 -24.94 -11.96 -0.73
N ALA A 209 -24.81 -10.63 -0.65
CA ALA A 209 -25.88 -9.75 -0.20
C ALA A 209 -27.00 -9.59 -1.24
N VAL A 210 -26.69 -9.66 -2.53
CA VAL A 210 -27.66 -9.47 -3.62
C VAL A 210 -27.98 -10.76 -4.37
N TRP A 211 -27.59 -11.94 -3.86
CA TRP A 211 -27.68 -13.21 -4.58
C TRP A 211 -29.07 -13.54 -5.10
N ALA A 212 -30.11 -13.25 -4.32
CA ALA A 212 -31.50 -13.49 -4.67
C ALA A 212 -32.04 -12.51 -5.74
N ASP A 213 -31.44 -11.35 -5.89
CA ASP A 213 -31.82 -10.34 -6.89
C ASP A 213 -31.00 -10.52 -8.17
N LYS A 214 -31.61 -11.19 -9.16
CA LYS A 214 -30.96 -11.49 -10.44
C LYS A 214 -30.37 -10.27 -11.13
N LYS A 215 -31.08 -9.11 -11.10
CA LYS A 215 -30.62 -7.89 -11.78
C LYS A 215 -29.34 -7.34 -11.13
N ARG A 216 -29.32 -7.23 -9.80
CA ARG A 216 -28.16 -6.74 -9.04
C ARG A 216 -27.01 -7.73 -9.06
N ARG A 217 -27.29 -9.02 -9.00
CA ARG A 217 -26.28 -10.05 -9.14
C ARG A 217 -25.58 -9.96 -10.49
N ASN A 218 -26.33 -9.85 -11.59
CA ASN A 218 -25.76 -9.72 -12.93
C ASN A 218 -24.94 -8.43 -13.07
N PHE A 219 -25.38 -7.32 -12.45
CA PHE A 219 -24.61 -6.10 -12.38
C PHE A 219 -23.26 -6.32 -11.68
N CYS A 220 -23.24 -6.91 -10.48
CA CYS A 220 -21.98 -7.21 -9.77
C CYS A 220 -21.06 -8.13 -10.58
N GLN A 221 -21.60 -9.13 -11.26
CA GLN A 221 -20.82 -10.02 -12.12
C GLN A 221 -20.20 -9.29 -13.32
N GLY A 222 -20.99 -8.41 -13.97
CA GLY A 222 -20.51 -7.59 -15.08
C GLY A 222 -19.39 -6.65 -14.66
N GLU A 223 -19.58 -5.95 -13.54
CA GLU A 223 -18.56 -5.04 -12.98
C GLU A 223 -17.31 -5.77 -12.52
N ALA A 224 -17.43 -6.98 -11.97
CA ALA A 224 -16.30 -7.82 -11.60
C ALA A 224 -15.44 -8.19 -12.82
N ILE A 225 -16.10 -8.63 -13.91
CA ILE A 225 -15.41 -8.94 -15.17
C ILE A 225 -14.78 -7.69 -15.76
N PHE A 226 -15.52 -6.58 -15.81
CA PHE A 226 -15.01 -5.32 -16.36
C PHE A 226 -13.78 -4.83 -15.61
N SER A 227 -13.83 -4.73 -14.28
CA SER A 227 -12.72 -4.27 -13.46
C SER A 227 -11.50 -5.19 -13.58
N PHE A 228 -11.70 -6.49 -13.69
CA PHE A 228 -10.62 -7.46 -13.93
C PHE A 228 -9.97 -7.27 -15.31
N CYS A 229 -10.76 -7.04 -16.36
CA CYS A 229 -10.22 -6.74 -17.69
C CYS A 229 -9.42 -5.43 -17.69
N VAL A 230 -9.89 -4.39 -16.97
CA VAL A 230 -9.14 -3.13 -16.80
C VAL A 230 -7.84 -3.37 -16.06
N ALA A 231 -7.85 -4.19 -14.99
CA ALA A 231 -6.65 -4.56 -14.26
C ALA A 231 -5.60 -5.24 -15.17
N LEU A 232 -6.03 -6.24 -15.92
CA LEU A 232 -5.14 -6.96 -16.86
C LEU A 232 -4.58 -6.03 -17.93
N PHE A 233 -5.41 -5.14 -18.48
CA PHE A 233 -4.96 -4.13 -19.43
C PHE A 233 -3.90 -3.20 -18.82
N SER A 234 -4.16 -2.69 -17.62
CA SER A 234 -3.24 -1.80 -16.90
C SER A 234 -1.88 -2.49 -16.67
N MET A 235 -1.89 -3.70 -16.15
CA MET A 235 -0.66 -4.47 -15.87
C MET A 235 0.13 -4.83 -17.11
N THR A 236 -0.54 -5.15 -18.22
CA THR A 236 0.15 -5.67 -19.43
C THR A 236 0.52 -4.59 -20.43
N LYS A 237 -0.18 -3.46 -20.46
CA LYS A 237 -0.02 -2.42 -21.49
C LYS A 237 0.49 -1.09 -20.98
N LEU A 238 0.26 -0.79 -19.70
CA LEU A 238 0.62 0.51 -19.13
C LEU A 238 1.78 0.43 -18.15
N SER A 239 2.06 -0.72 -17.56
CA SER A 239 3.19 -0.91 -16.65
C SER A 239 4.51 -1.00 -17.43
N ALA A 240 5.60 -0.59 -16.79
CA ALA A 240 6.95 -0.76 -17.30
C ALA A 240 7.30 -2.25 -17.45
N SER A 241 8.25 -2.57 -18.34
CA SER A 241 8.63 -3.96 -18.67
C SER A 241 9.08 -4.73 -17.42
N TYR A 242 9.81 -4.08 -16.54
CA TYR A 242 10.27 -4.63 -15.27
C TYR A 242 9.10 -5.11 -14.38
N PHE A 243 7.96 -4.43 -14.41
CA PHE A 243 6.78 -4.78 -13.64
C PHE A 243 5.77 -5.62 -14.41
N SER A 244 6.08 -6.03 -15.63
CA SER A 244 5.17 -6.86 -16.42
C SER A 244 4.82 -8.14 -15.65
N GLY A 245 3.52 -8.41 -15.48
CA GLY A 245 3.05 -9.51 -14.63
C GLY A 245 2.85 -9.15 -13.15
N GLY A 246 3.12 -7.90 -12.73
CA GLY A 246 2.87 -7.43 -11.36
C GLY A 246 3.67 -8.16 -10.28
N GLY A 247 4.87 -8.65 -10.61
CA GLY A 247 5.70 -9.43 -9.70
C GLY A 247 5.20 -10.86 -9.44
N MET A 248 4.20 -11.33 -10.19
CA MET A 248 3.73 -12.71 -10.10
C MET A 248 4.72 -13.67 -10.76
N ASP A 249 4.97 -14.79 -10.12
CA ASP A 249 5.75 -15.88 -10.67
C ASP A 249 4.85 -16.83 -11.45
N PHE A 250 4.96 -16.79 -12.77
CA PHE A 250 4.20 -17.66 -13.66
C PHE A 250 5.01 -18.88 -14.16
N GLY A 251 6.22 -19.12 -13.65
CA GLY A 251 7.09 -20.19 -14.12
C GLY A 251 6.43 -21.59 -14.08
N GLY A 252 5.67 -21.87 -13.05
CA GLY A 252 4.89 -23.11 -12.97
C GLY A 252 3.78 -23.21 -14.02
N LEU A 253 3.07 -22.09 -14.27
CA LEU A 253 2.02 -22.04 -15.31
C LEU A 253 2.60 -22.16 -16.72
N GLU A 254 3.76 -21.58 -16.98
CA GLU A 254 4.48 -21.74 -18.26
C GLU A 254 4.90 -23.19 -18.48
N LEU A 255 5.40 -23.86 -17.46
CA LEU A 255 5.72 -25.29 -17.51
C LEU A 255 4.48 -26.14 -17.80
N LEU A 256 3.32 -25.80 -17.21
CA LEU A 256 2.04 -26.45 -17.49
C LEU A 256 1.61 -26.22 -18.94
N ALA A 257 1.71 -25.00 -19.44
CA ALA A 257 1.36 -24.67 -20.82
C ALA A 257 2.21 -25.46 -21.86
N HIS A 258 3.44 -25.79 -21.49
CA HIS A 258 4.32 -26.66 -22.30
C HIS A 258 4.14 -28.17 -22.02
N GLY A 259 3.11 -28.59 -21.30
CA GLY A 259 2.82 -29.97 -20.97
C GLY A 259 3.79 -30.63 -19.98
N LYS A 260 4.64 -29.84 -19.29
CA LYS A 260 5.65 -30.33 -18.35
C LYS A 260 5.08 -30.44 -16.91
N ILE A 261 3.97 -31.15 -16.75
CA ILE A 261 3.18 -31.20 -15.51
C ILE A 261 4.05 -31.53 -14.29
N GLY A 262 4.88 -32.57 -14.34
CA GLY A 262 5.73 -32.96 -13.21
C GLY A 262 6.73 -31.86 -12.81
N LYS A 263 7.31 -31.15 -13.77
CA LYS A 263 8.22 -30.03 -13.49
C LYS A 263 7.47 -28.82 -12.90
N ALA A 264 6.26 -28.56 -13.38
CA ALA A 264 5.43 -27.49 -12.84
C ALA A 264 5.07 -27.75 -11.36
N ILE A 265 4.66 -28.97 -11.01
CA ILE A 265 4.36 -29.33 -9.62
C ILE A 265 5.62 -29.15 -8.74
N VAL A 266 6.77 -29.62 -9.18
CA VAL A 266 8.02 -29.47 -8.41
C VAL A 266 8.39 -28.01 -8.24
N TYR A 267 8.22 -27.19 -9.28
CA TYR A 267 8.48 -25.75 -9.27
C TYR A 267 7.63 -25.05 -8.20
N GLU A 268 6.30 -25.25 -8.25
CA GLU A 268 5.36 -24.64 -7.30
C GLU A 268 5.57 -25.13 -5.87
N MET A 269 5.88 -26.41 -5.69
CA MET A 269 6.17 -26.95 -4.36
C MET A 269 7.46 -26.37 -3.77
N ASN A 270 8.50 -26.12 -4.60
CA ASN A 270 9.73 -25.48 -4.15
C ASN A 270 9.48 -24.00 -3.80
N HIS A 271 8.68 -23.27 -4.61
CA HIS A 271 8.29 -21.91 -4.33
C HIS A 271 7.53 -21.83 -3.00
N ALA A 272 6.49 -22.63 -2.83
CA ALA A 272 5.71 -22.70 -1.60
C ALA A 272 6.56 -23.08 -0.39
N ALA A 273 7.49 -24.04 -0.54
CA ALA A 273 8.38 -24.44 0.55
C ALA A 273 9.30 -23.29 0.98
N LYS A 274 9.85 -22.54 0.03
CA LYS A 274 10.67 -21.35 0.32
C LYS A 274 9.89 -20.31 1.13
N GLU A 275 8.68 -19.95 0.67
CA GLU A 275 7.81 -19.00 1.36
C GLU A 275 7.46 -19.45 2.78
N LEU A 276 7.04 -20.71 2.95
CA LEU A 276 6.67 -21.26 4.26
C LEU A 276 7.86 -21.42 5.21
N VAL A 277 9.06 -21.73 4.70
CA VAL A 277 10.29 -21.76 5.52
C VAL A 277 10.63 -20.36 6.02
N THR A 278 10.53 -19.33 5.16
CA THR A 278 10.75 -17.94 5.56
C THR A 278 9.77 -17.53 6.68
N VAL A 279 8.48 -17.83 6.53
CA VAL A 279 7.48 -17.59 7.58
C VAL A 279 7.85 -18.33 8.88
N GLY A 280 8.21 -19.61 8.77
CA GLY A 280 8.57 -20.44 9.93
C GLY A 280 9.80 -19.96 10.67
N GLN A 281 10.77 -19.36 9.99
CA GLN A 281 11.98 -18.79 10.58
C GLN A 281 11.73 -17.41 11.19
N ASP A 282 10.95 -16.56 10.53
CA ASP A 282 10.75 -15.17 10.96
C ASP A 282 9.77 -15.04 12.13
N ILE A 283 8.77 -15.92 12.24
CA ILE A 283 7.84 -15.86 13.37
C ILE A 283 8.55 -15.95 14.74
N PRO A 284 9.44 -16.94 15.01
CA PRO A 284 10.18 -17.00 16.27
C PRO A 284 11.11 -15.80 16.46
N ARG A 285 11.80 -15.38 15.41
CA ARG A 285 12.73 -14.23 15.44
C ARG A 285 12.03 -12.93 15.84
N THR A 286 10.77 -12.76 15.45
CA THR A 286 10.00 -11.55 15.73
C THR A 286 9.87 -11.25 17.23
N PHE A 287 9.83 -12.26 18.08
CA PHE A 287 9.77 -12.05 19.53
C PHE A 287 11.05 -11.45 20.12
N VAL A 288 12.17 -11.58 19.43
CA VAL A 288 13.49 -11.05 19.83
C VAL A 288 13.86 -9.82 18.97
N GLU A 289 13.84 -9.97 17.66
CA GLU A 289 14.36 -9.00 16.68
C GLU A 289 13.28 -8.07 16.13
N LYS A 290 11.99 -8.34 16.41
CA LYS A 290 10.85 -7.56 15.93
C LYS A 290 10.84 -7.40 14.41
N THR A 291 11.09 -8.49 13.68
CA THR A 291 11.15 -8.46 12.21
C THR A 291 9.83 -7.97 11.61
N TYR A 292 9.90 -7.15 10.56
CA TYR A 292 8.73 -6.60 9.87
C TYR A 292 7.83 -7.73 9.32
N PHE A 293 8.43 -8.69 8.65
CA PHE A 293 7.73 -9.81 8.02
C PHE A 293 7.03 -10.70 9.06
N GLY A 294 7.75 -11.13 10.10
CA GLY A 294 7.18 -12.00 11.12
C GLY A 294 6.09 -11.34 11.95
N ARG A 295 6.17 -10.02 12.21
CA ARG A 295 5.06 -9.25 12.84
C ARG A 295 3.79 -9.38 12.02
N GLY A 296 3.88 -9.16 10.71
CA GLY A 296 2.74 -9.28 9.81
C GLY A 296 2.11 -10.67 9.85
N CYS A 297 2.94 -11.71 9.81
CA CYS A 297 2.47 -13.09 9.89
C CYS A 297 1.77 -13.40 11.22
N ILE A 298 2.34 -12.97 12.37
CA ILE A 298 1.73 -13.22 13.69
C ILE A 298 0.38 -12.51 13.81
N ILE A 299 0.30 -11.24 13.42
CA ILE A 299 -0.94 -10.47 13.44
C ILE A 299 -2.01 -11.19 12.62
N PHE A 300 -1.69 -11.53 11.38
CA PHE A 300 -2.60 -12.20 10.46
C PHE A 300 -3.09 -13.53 11.02
N LEU A 301 -2.20 -14.40 11.49
CA LEU A 301 -2.55 -15.72 12.03
C LEU A 301 -3.46 -15.61 13.27
N MET A 302 -3.21 -14.64 14.14
CA MET A 302 -4.05 -14.42 15.31
C MET A 302 -5.46 -13.94 14.93
N ILE A 303 -5.58 -12.97 14.04
CA ILE A 303 -6.89 -12.48 13.58
C ILE A 303 -7.64 -13.57 12.83
N LEU A 304 -6.94 -14.33 11.99
CA LEU A 304 -7.50 -15.50 11.30
C LEU A 304 -8.03 -16.54 12.29
N ALA A 305 -7.24 -16.89 13.32
CA ALA A 305 -7.64 -17.85 14.35
C ALA A 305 -8.90 -17.38 15.12
N VAL A 306 -8.94 -16.12 15.53
CA VAL A 306 -10.13 -15.55 16.19
C VAL A 306 -11.35 -15.63 15.28
N THR A 307 -11.20 -15.27 14.01
CA THR A 307 -12.30 -15.30 13.04
C THR A 307 -12.79 -16.73 12.78
N LEU A 308 -11.87 -17.70 12.64
CA LEU A 308 -12.19 -19.12 12.48
C LEU A 308 -12.95 -19.67 13.70
N VAL A 309 -12.50 -19.37 14.91
CA VAL A 309 -13.18 -19.79 16.14
C VAL A 309 -14.60 -19.21 16.19
N CYS A 310 -14.75 -17.92 15.93
CA CYS A 310 -16.06 -17.26 15.89
C CYS A 310 -16.97 -17.90 14.82
N PHE A 311 -16.43 -18.18 13.63
CA PHE A 311 -17.18 -18.82 12.53
C PHE A 311 -17.63 -20.25 12.89
N VAL A 312 -16.73 -21.08 13.44
CA VAL A 312 -17.06 -22.45 13.85
C VAL A 312 -18.14 -22.45 14.93
N LEU A 313 -18.03 -21.55 15.90
CA LEU A 313 -19.05 -21.43 16.97
C LEU A 313 -20.41 -21.00 16.40
N ASP A 314 -20.44 -20.10 15.42
CA ASP A 314 -21.70 -19.74 14.75
C ASP A 314 -22.28 -20.89 13.95
N ARG A 315 -21.44 -21.66 13.23
CA ARG A 315 -21.90 -22.85 12.50
C ARG A 315 -22.51 -23.89 13.45
N ARG A 316 -21.86 -24.12 14.61
CA ARG A 316 -22.40 -25.03 15.65
C ARG A 316 -23.72 -24.51 16.22
N ALA A 317 -23.85 -23.21 16.39
CA ALA A 317 -25.08 -22.57 16.87
C ALA A 317 -26.13 -22.35 15.77
N ARG A 318 -25.86 -22.78 14.53
CA ARG A 318 -26.70 -22.58 13.34
C ARG A 318 -27.02 -21.11 13.08
N ARG A 319 -26.11 -20.18 13.42
CA ARG A 319 -26.23 -18.76 13.12
C ARG A 319 -25.66 -18.43 11.75
N PRO A 320 -26.37 -17.63 10.93
CA PRO A 320 -25.82 -17.16 9.66
C PRO A 320 -24.66 -16.21 9.90
N SER A 321 -23.56 -16.41 9.17
CA SER A 321 -22.35 -15.57 9.26
C SER A 321 -21.74 -15.38 7.86
N PRO A 322 -22.47 -14.74 6.95
CA PRO A 322 -22.05 -14.59 5.55
C PRO A 322 -20.79 -13.75 5.38
N LEU A 323 -20.58 -12.70 6.18
CA LEU A 323 -19.36 -11.88 6.08
C LEU A 323 -18.12 -12.66 6.52
N LYS A 324 -18.19 -13.40 7.64
CA LYS A 324 -17.07 -14.25 8.06
C LYS A 324 -16.80 -15.36 7.04
N ALA A 325 -17.83 -15.93 6.44
CA ALA A 325 -17.67 -16.93 5.38
C ALA A 325 -16.96 -16.35 4.14
N CYS A 326 -17.37 -15.14 3.68
CA CYS A 326 -16.71 -14.46 2.57
C CYS A 326 -15.28 -14.08 2.92
N ALA A 327 -15.04 -13.48 4.11
CA ALA A 327 -13.70 -13.09 4.53
C ALA A 327 -12.76 -14.28 4.61
N LEU A 328 -13.18 -15.39 5.24
CA LEU A 328 -12.38 -16.61 5.34
C LEU A 328 -12.17 -17.28 3.97
N GLY A 329 -13.19 -17.32 3.11
CA GLY A 329 -13.07 -17.88 1.77
C GLY A 329 -12.10 -17.09 0.90
N CYS A 330 -12.23 -15.76 0.86
CA CYS A 330 -11.29 -14.90 0.16
C CYS A 330 -9.87 -15.04 0.72
N THR A 331 -9.74 -15.01 2.05
CA THR A 331 -8.44 -15.17 2.72
C THR A 331 -7.79 -16.50 2.36
N GLY A 332 -8.53 -17.60 2.37
CA GLY A 332 -7.97 -18.92 2.04
C GLY A 332 -7.47 -18.99 0.60
N ILE A 333 -8.25 -18.47 -0.37
CA ILE A 333 -7.84 -18.49 -1.78
C ILE A 333 -6.66 -17.52 -2.01
N ILE A 334 -6.71 -16.30 -1.45
CA ILE A 334 -5.62 -15.34 -1.61
C ILE A 334 -4.33 -15.85 -0.95
N ALA A 335 -4.42 -16.49 0.21
CA ALA A 335 -3.25 -17.09 0.85
C ALA A 335 -2.60 -18.16 -0.05
N LEU A 336 -3.39 -18.96 -0.77
CA LEU A 336 -2.85 -19.88 -1.76
C LEU A 336 -2.18 -19.15 -2.92
N VAL A 337 -2.77 -18.06 -3.44
CA VAL A 337 -2.14 -17.23 -4.48
C VAL A 337 -0.82 -16.65 -4.00
N LEU A 338 -0.76 -16.14 -2.76
CA LEU A 338 0.47 -15.60 -2.19
C LEU A 338 1.56 -16.65 -2.01
N VAL A 339 1.19 -17.88 -1.65
CA VAL A 339 2.14 -18.98 -1.41
C VAL A 339 2.66 -19.59 -2.71
N PHE A 340 1.84 -19.66 -3.75
CA PHE A 340 2.17 -20.40 -4.98
C PHE A 340 2.50 -19.51 -6.18
N LEU A 341 1.92 -18.31 -6.28
CA LEU A 341 2.03 -17.47 -7.49
C LEU A 341 2.60 -16.08 -7.23
N TYR A 342 2.87 -15.74 -5.98
CA TYR A 342 3.36 -14.41 -5.64
C TYR A 342 4.41 -14.50 -4.53
N ASN A 343 4.33 -13.66 -3.52
CA ASN A 343 5.11 -13.75 -2.30
C ASN A 343 4.24 -13.40 -1.09
N ILE A 344 4.57 -13.96 0.06
CA ILE A 344 3.92 -13.61 1.30
C ILE A 344 4.51 -12.29 1.79
N ALA A 345 3.79 -11.17 1.58
CA ALA A 345 4.20 -9.88 2.08
C ALA A 345 3.24 -9.37 3.18
N PRO A 346 3.75 -8.74 4.25
CA PRO A 346 2.94 -8.21 5.34
C PRO A 346 1.79 -7.33 4.87
N ARG A 347 2.02 -6.47 3.88
CA ARG A 347 0.99 -5.59 3.30
C ARG A 347 -0.25 -6.32 2.79
N HIS A 348 -0.09 -7.49 2.17
CA HIS A 348 -1.22 -8.30 1.70
C HIS A 348 -1.95 -8.97 2.87
N LEU A 349 -1.19 -9.49 3.84
CA LEU A 349 -1.76 -10.12 5.04
C LEU A 349 -2.57 -9.13 5.89
N MET A 350 -2.18 -7.84 5.88
CA MET A 350 -2.90 -6.80 6.61
C MET A 350 -4.25 -6.46 6.00
N LEU A 351 -4.33 -6.37 4.68
CA LEU A 351 -5.59 -6.20 3.97
C LEU A 351 -6.60 -7.29 4.37
N LEU A 352 -6.13 -8.55 4.39
CA LEU A 352 -6.94 -9.69 4.81
C LEU A 352 -7.30 -9.61 6.30
N SER A 353 -6.37 -9.18 7.15
CA SER A 353 -6.62 -9.00 8.59
C SER A 353 -7.71 -7.96 8.86
N ILE A 354 -7.75 -6.88 8.11
CA ILE A 354 -8.80 -5.85 8.22
C ILE A 354 -10.15 -6.41 7.79
N LEU A 355 -10.23 -7.16 6.71
CA LEU A 355 -11.47 -7.80 6.28
C LEU A 355 -11.99 -8.80 7.32
N LEU A 356 -11.11 -9.64 7.88
CA LEU A 356 -11.44 -10.60 8.93
C LEU A 356 -11.93 -9.89 10.20
N LEU A 357 -11.21 -8.87 10.64
CA LEU A 357 -11.59 -8.05 11.80
C LEU A 357 -12.96 -7.38 11.59
N ALA A 358 -13.16 -6.75 10.43
CA ALA A 358 -14.43 -6.11 10.09
C ALA A 358 -15.60 -7.10 10.12
N ALA A 359 -15.42 -8.32 9.62
CA ALA A 359 -16.44 -9.37 9.67
C ALA A 359 -16.77 -9.79 11.11
N VAL A 360 -15.78 -9.91 12.00
CA VAL A 360 -16.00 -10.21 13.43
C VAL A 360 -16.71 -9.04 14.13
N VAL A 361 -16.30 -7.80 13.86
CA VAL A 361 -16.96 -6.59 14.41
C VAL A 361 -18.44 -6.56 14.05
N VAL A 362 -18.79 -6.91 12.83
CA VAL A 362 -20.18 -6.85 12.34
C VAL A 362 -21.03 -7.99 12.88
N GLU A 363 -20.53 -9.21 12.88
CA GLU A 363 -21.32 -10.42 13.10
C GLU A 363 -21.14 -11.01 14.50
N ASP A 364 -20.04 -10.70 15.20
CA ASP A 364 -19.72 -11.38 16.47
C ASP A 364 -18.91 -10.51 17.47
N ALA A 365 -19.27 -9.25 17.58
CA ALA A 365 -18.54 -8.31 18.45
C ALA A 365 -18.40 -8.76 19.90
N ALA A 366 -19.39 -9.44 20.46
CA ALA A 366 -19.36 -9.90 21.84
C ALA A 366 -18.23 -10.91 22.10
N ARG A 367 -18.05 -11.89 21.19
CA ARG A 367 -16.93 -12.83 21.28
C ARG A 367 -15.60 -12.17 20.91
N GLY A 368 -15.60 -11.30 19.88
CA GLY A 368 -14.44 -10.50 19.52
C GLY A 368 -13.87 -9.71 20.71
N LEU A 369 -14.74 -9.11 21.52
CA LEU A 369 -14.34 -8.38 22.73
C LEU A 369 -13.68 -9.28 23.79
N VAL A 370 -14.05 -10.55 23.88
CA VAL A 370 -13.38 -11.52 24.76
C VAL A 370 -11.96 -11.80 24.29
N TRP A 371 -11.73 -11.82 22.97
CA TRP A 371 -10.42 -12.06 22.40
C TRP A 371 -9.51 -10.81 22.34
N LEU A 372 -10.09 -9.61 22.40
CA LEU A 372 -9.34 -8.36 22.32
C LEU A 372 -8.20 -8.24 23.34
N PRO A 373 -8.37 -8.59 24.63
CA PRO A 373 -7.26 -8.58 25.59
C PRO A 373 -6.14 -9.55 25.20
N VAL A 374 -6.47 -10.74 24.66
CA VAL A 374 -5.49 -11.73 24.23
C VAL A 374 -4.69 -11.19 23.05
N LEU A 375 -5.37 -10.58 22.06
CA LEU A 375 -4.73 -9.90 20.95
C LEU A 375 -3.81 -8.79 21.44
N ALA A 376 -4.28 -7.96 22.36
CA ALA A 376 -3.51 -6.84 22.90
C ALA A 376 -2.25 -7.32 23.64
N VAL A 377 -2.34 -8.34 24.49
CA VAL A 377 -1.20 -8.86 25.27
C VAL A 377 -0.11 -9.43 24.35
N VAL A 378 -0.48 -10.05 23.25
CA VAL A 378 0.51 -10.64 22.31
C VAL A 378 1.01 -9.61 21.32
N LEU A 379 0.11 -8.82 20.70
CA LEU A 379 0.44 -7.98 19.55
C LEU A 379 1.05 -6.62 19.94
N LEU A 380 0.60 -6.00 21.03
CA LEU A 380 1.15 -4.70 21.44
C LEU A 380 2.66 -4.75 21.76
N PRO A 381 3.18 -5.75 22.51
CA PRO A 381 4.61 -5.83 22.78
C PRO A 381 5.49 -6.01 21.52
N ILE A 382 5.04 -6.80 20.56
CA ILE A 382 5.79 -7.01 19.31
C ILE A 382 5.70 -5.80 18.37
N ASN A 383 4.60 -5.03 18.47
CA ASN A 383 4.39 -3.81 17.68
C ASN A 383 4.94 -2.54 18.36
N ALA A 384 5.29 -2.59 19.66
CA ALA A 384 5.81 -1.46 20.40
C ALA A 384 7.23 -1.10 19.93
N GLU A 385 7.33 -0.50 18.78
CA GLU A 385 8.53 0.11 18.25
C GLU A 385 8.37 1.63 18.25
N ARG A 386 9.38 2.30 18.73
CA ARG A 386 9.39 3.76 18.69
C ARG A 386 9.83 4.15 17.29
N SER A 387 8.95 4.76 16.54
CA SER A 387 9.35 5.44 15.32
C SER A 387 10.30 6.60 15.67
N THR A 388 11.51 6.56 15.14
CA THR A 388 12.53 7.61 15.30
C THR A 388 12.43 8.63 14.17
N LEU A 389 11.25 9.22 14.03
CA LEU A 389 10.86 9.99 12.87
C LEU A 389 11.61 11.29 12.62
N SER A 390 12.00 12.00 13.66
CA SER A 390 12.13 13.45 13.49
C SER A 390 13.54 13.93 13.15
N THR A 391 14.58 13.30 13.66
CA THR A 391 15.93 13.84 13.57
C THR A 391 16.62 13.58 12.24
N TYR A 392 16.41 12.43 11.65
CA TYR A 392 17.11 12.04 10.42
C TYR A 392 16.64 12.83 9.19
N PHE A 393 15.37 13.22 9.15
CA PHE A 393 14.78 13.95 8.01
C PHE A 393 14.96 15.45 8.07
N ASP A 394 15.09 16.01 9.25
CA ASP A 394 15.39 17.43 9.42
C ASP A 394 16.77 17.78 8.81
N GLU A 395 17.74 16.86 8.90
CA GLU A 395 19.08 17.03 8.33
C GLU A 395 19.08 16.96 6.79
N MET A 396 18.23 16.12 6.21
CA MET A 396 18.12 15.95 4.75
C MET A 396 17.22 17.00 4.07
N GLY A 397 16.30 17.60 4.81
CA GLY A 397 15.24 18.42 4.22
C GLY A 397 15.75 19.66 3.48
N SER A 398 16.80 20.28 3.97
CA SER A 398 17.44 21.41 3.32
C SER A 398 18.11 21.02 2.01
N GLN A 399 18.82 19.89 1.99
CA GLN A 399 19.49 19.35 0.79
C GLN A 399 18.46 18.97 -0.27
N ILE A 400 17.41 18.21 0.12
CA ILE A 400 16.31 17.81 -0.77
C ILE A 400 15.68 19.03 -1.43
N THR A 401 15.34 20.06 -0.64
CA THR A 401 14.70 21.26 -1.17
C THR A 401 15.61 22.06 -2.10
N ALA A 402 16.89 22.18 -1.76
CA ALA A 402 17.85 22.89 -2.58
C ALA A 402 18.05 22.21 -3.93
N VAL A 403 18.23 20.88 -3.94
CA VAL A 403 18.41 20.10 -5.17
C VAL A 403 17.14 20.07 -6.00
N GLU A 404 15.96 19.87 -5.39
CA GLU A 404 14.67 19.90 -6.10
C GLU A 404 14.47 21.24 -6.82
N THR A 405 14.73 22.36 -6.13
CA THR A 405 14.58 23.69 -6.71
C THR A 405 15.52 23.90 -7.90
N ALA A 406 16.79 23.56 -7.73
CA ALA A 406 17.79 23.75 -8.77
C ALA A 406 17.56 22.85 -10.00
N LEU A 407 17.10 21.60 -9.79
CA LEU A 407 16.71 20.71 -10.89
C LEU A 407 15.45 21.20 -11.60
N GLN A 408 14.46 21.73 -10.86
CA GLN A 408 13.25 22.30 -11.45
C GLN A 408 13.58 23.50 -12.37
N GLU A 409 14.42 24.41 -11.90
CA GLU A 409 14.87 25.56 -12.70
C GLU A 409 15.55 25.11 -14.00
N ARG A 410 16.37 24.07 -13.95
CA ARG A 410 17.03 23.50 -15.12
C ARG A 410 16.05 22.85 -16.09
N MET A 411 15.10 22.09 -15.56
CA MET A 411 14.03 21.47 -16.36
C MET A 411 13.17 22.52 -17.05
N ASP A 412 12.82 23.61 -16.36
CA ASP A 412 12.00 24.70 -16.90
C ASP A 412 12.75 25.50 -17.97
N ALA A 413 14.07 25.65 -17.82
CA ALA A 413 14.92 26.35 -18.78
C ALA A 413 15.16 25.54 -20.06
N ARG A 414 14.95 24.25 -20.02
CA ARG A 414 15.26 23.33 -21.15
C ARG A 414 13.99 22.66 -21.67
N ALA A 415 13.31 23.32 -22.60
CA ALA A 415 12.22 22.70 -23.35
C ALA A 415 12.79 21.75 -24.41
N SER A 416 12.99 20.49 -24.07
CA SER A 416 13.44 19.45 -25.01
C SER A 416 12.30 18.51 -25.39
N ALA A 417 12.33 18.03 -26.64
CA ALA A 417 11.45 16.98 -27.13
C ALA A 417 11.98 15.57 -26.78
N ASP A 418 13.26 15.46 -26.42
CA ASP A 418 13.86 14.20 -25.97
C ASP A 418 13.48 13.92 -24.51
N PRO A 419 12.76 12.83 -24.24
CA PRO A 419 12.40 12.46 -22.88
C PRO A 419 13.62 12.27 -21.96
N TRP A 420 14.75 11.84 -22.49
CA TRP A 420 15.97 11.60 -21.72
C TRP A 420 16.61 12.89 -21.20
N ASP A 421 16.34 14.04 -21.80
CA ASP A 421 16.79 15.34 -21.33
C ASP A 421 16.14 15.75 -19.98
N ASN A 422 15.01 15.11 -19.66
CA ASN A 422 14.30 15.30 -18.37
C ASN A 422 14.30 14.01 -17.54
N THR A 423 15.37 13.23 -17.61
CA THR A 423 15.54 12.00 -16.83
C THR A 423 16.80 12.09 -15.99
N LEU A 424 16.72 11.58 -14.77
CA LEU A 424 17.80 11.55 -13.80
C LEU A 424 18.09 10.09 -13.42
N ALA A 425 19.34 9.69 -13.53
CA ALA A 425 19.85 8.44 -12.98
C ALA A 425 20.29 8.65 -11.54
N TYR A 426 19.98 7.70 -10.66
CA TYR A 426 20.40 7.73 -9.28
C TYR A 426 21.28 6.54 -8.95
N ALA A 427 22.51 6.80 -8.51
CA ALA A 427 23.40 5.76 -8.02
C ALA A 427 22.99 5.29 -6.64
N TYR A 428 22.81 4.01 -6.55
CA TYR A 428 22.54 3.32 -5.31
C TYR A 428 23.86 2.81 -4.72
N ALA A 429 24.31 3.41 -3.62
CA ALA A 429 25.38 2.83 -2.82
C ALA A 429 24.80 2.00 -1.67
N ASP A 430 25.50 0.97 -1.24
CA ASP A 430 25.13 0.07 -0.17
C ASP A 430 24.66 0.80 1.06
N ASP A 431 23.72 1.08 1.60
CA ASP A 431 23.22 1.92 2.70
C ASP A 431 22.58 3.23 2.27
N VAL A 432 22.40 3.48 0.99
CA VAL A 432 21.81 4.72 0.54
C VAL A 432 20.32 4.76 0.79
N PHE A 433 19.98 5.81 1.42
CA PHE A 433 18.63 6.16 1.78
C PHE A 433 17.88 6.73 0.57
N HIS A 434 16.92 6.01 0.03
CA HIS A 434 16.11 6.43 -1.10
C HIS A 434 15.37 7.78 -0.89
N GLY A 435 15.41 8.32 0.30
CA GLY A 435 14.85 9.63 0.64
C GLY A 435 15.36 10.77 -0.22
N TYR A 436 16.59 10.69 -0.69
CA TYR A 436 17.13 11.70 -1.61
C TYR A 436 16.39 11.77 -2.95
N LEU A 437 15.69 10.72 -3.37
CA LEU A 437 14.83 10.76 -4.54
C LEU A 437 13.65 11.73 -4.42
N TYR A 438 13.33 12.19 -3.21
CA TYR A 438 12.39 13.30 -3.03
C TYR A 438 12.93 14.63 -3.57
N ALA A 439 14.24 14.74 -3.80
CA ALA A 439 14.84 15.89 -4.46
C ALA A 439 14.60 15.93 -5.98
N VAL A 440 14.06 14.87 -6.56
CA VAL A 440 13.76 14.83 -8.00
C VAL A 440 12.45 15.58 -8.25
N PRO A 441 12.41 16.60 -9.13
CA PRO A 441 11.20 17.37 -9.42
C PRO A 441 10.08 16.49 -9.99
N ALA A 442 8.84 16.92 -9.74
CA ALA A 442 7.70 16.32 -10.40
C ALA A 442 7.81 16.55 -11.92
N GLY A 443 7.65 15.48 -12.69
CA GLY A 443 7.78 15.54 -14.14
C GLY A 443 9.12 15.08 -14.68
N MET A 444 10.15 15.01 -13.83
CA MET A 444 11.41 14.39 -14.19
C MET A 444 11.31 12.87 -14.06
N GLY A 445 11.76 12.15 -15.06
CA GLY A 445 11.89 10.69 -15.01
C GLY A 445 13.00 10.27 -14.06
N ILE A 446 12.87 9.09 -13.48
CA ILE A 446 13.88 8.52 -12.59
C ILE A 446 14.34 7.19 -13.17
N GLU A 447 15.63 7.08 -13.41
CA GLU A 447 16.32 5.82 -13.59
C GLU A 447 17.22 5.64 -12.37
N PHE A 448 17.02 4.60 -11.59
CA PHE A 448 17.84 4.37 -10.43
C PHE A 448 18.38 2.96 -10.36
N ASP A 449 19.44 2.83 -9.58
CA ASP A 449 20.34 1.73 -9.55
C ASP A 449 21.36 1.75 -10.70
N MET A 450 22.49 2.39 -10.44
CA MET A 450 23.62 2.47 -11.38
C MET A 450 24.68 1.42 -11.10
N ASN A 451 24.36 0.32 -10.40
CA ASN A 451 25.33 -0.72 -10.06
C ASN A 451 25.93 -1.36 -11.32
N THR A 452 25.11 -1.60 -12.35
CA THR A 452 25.60 -2.10 -13.64
C THR A 452 26.55 -1.13 -14.29
N TYR A 453 26.21 0.17 -14.33
CA TYR A 453 27.09 1.22 -14.82
C TYR A 453 28.41 1.29 -14.05
N ILE A 454 28.38 1.14 -12.74
CA ILE A 454 29.60 1.13 -11.92
C ILE A 454 30.45 -0.11 -12.19
N ALA A 455 29.82 -1.27 -12.36
CA ALA A 455 30.48 -2.56 -12.53
C ALA A 455 30.97 -2.82 -13.96
N ASP A 456 30.26 -2.34 -14.98
CA ASP A 456 30.54 -2.57 -16.40
C ASP A 456 31.02 -1.27 -17.08
N PRO A 457 32.28 -1.21 -17.53
CA PRO A 457 32.81 -0.08 -18.28
C PRO A 457 32.10 0.25 -19.60
N GLU A 458 31.42 -0.73 -20.20
CA GLU A 458 30.70 -0.55 -21.48
C GLU A 458 29.28 -0.03 -21.28
N GLU A 459 28.76 -0.02 -20.05
CA GLU A 459 27.40 0.44 -19.78
C GLU A 459 27.29 1.96 -19.89
N THR A 460 26.16 2.41 -20.43
CA THR A 460 25.90 3.83 -20.71
C THR A 460 24.65 4.31 -19.98
N ILE A 461 24.76 5.45 -19.31
CA ILE A 461 23.61 6.16 -18.76
C ILE A 461 22.98 7.02 -19.86
N TYR A 462 21.70 6.81 -20.15
CA TYR A 462 20.94 7.60 -21.12
C TYR A 462 20.36 8.88 -20.53
N SER A 463 20.13 8.91 -19.23
CA SER A 463 19.62 10.06 -18.51
C SER A 463 20.53 11.29 -18.66
N ARG A 464 19.94 12.47 -18.73
CA ARG A 464 20.67 13.74 -18.82
C ARG A 464 21.41 14.07 -17.54
N TYR A 465 20.79 13.77 -16.42
CA TYR A 465 21.32 14.04 -15.10
C TYR A 465 21.66 12.74 -14.37
N ALA A 466 22.63 12.81 -13.50
CA ALA A 466 22.95 11.75 -12.55
C ALA A 466 23.09 12.33 -11.16
N MET A 467 22.42 11.76 -10.17
CA MET A 467 22.49 12.18 -8.78
C MET A 467 23.19 11.12 -7.97
N VAL A 468 24.20 11.51 -7.23
CA VAL A 468 25.06 10.62 -6.44
C VAL A 468 25.38 11.21 -5.08
N ASN A 469 25.79 10.37 -4.15
CA ASN A 469 26.38 10.83 -2.90
C ASN A 469 27.87 11.14 -3.09
N HIS A 470 28.35 12.14 -2.38
CA HIS A 470 29.75 12.54 -2.43
C HIS A 470 30.70 11.42 -1.95
N GLY A 471 31.82 11.26 -2.63
CA GLY A 471 32.87 10.28 -2.28
C GLY A 471 32.55 8.82 -2.68
N THR A 472 31.55 8.59 -3.51
CA THR A 472 31.17 7.24 -3.97
C THR A 472 31.89 6.82 -5.26
N ASP A 473 31.95 5.51 -5.51
CA ASP A 473 32.48 4.96 -6.77
C ASP A 473 31.68 5.44 -7.99
N ALA A 474 30.41 5.66 -7.82
CA ALA A 474 29.55 6.22 -8.86
C ALA A 474 29.96 7.66 -9.23
N GLU A 475 30.27 8.50 -8.26
CA GLU A 475 30.81 9.85 -8.50
C GLU A 475 32.14 9.78 -9.26
N ALA A 476 33.06 8.94 -8.78
CA ALA A 476 34.35 8.78 -9.42
C ALA A 476 34.24 8.35 -10.87
N ARG A 477 33.30 7.47 -11.19
CA ARG A 477 33.03 6.98 -12.54
C ARG A 477 32.44 8.09 -13.43
N LEU A 478 31.44 8.86 -12.93
CA LEU A 478 30.87 9.98 -13.67
C LEU A 478 31.92 11.01 -14.04
N LEU A 479 32.80 11.34 -13.11
CA LEU A 479 33.92 12.28 -13.36
C LEU A 479 34.90 11.74 -14.41
N ALA A 480 35.21 10.43 -14.37
CA ALA A 480 36.06 9.80 -15.36
C ALA A 480 35.44 9.82 -16.77
N ASP A 481 34.11 9.69 -16.87
CA ASP A 481 33.36 9.77 -18.14
C ASP A 481 33.07 11.20 -18.58
N GLY A 482 33.61 12.21 -17.88
CA GLY A 482 33.54 13.62 -18.27
C GLY A 482 32.26 14.34 -17.92
N TRP A 483 31.44 13.78 -17.02
CA TRP A 483 30.24 14.45 -16.51
C TRP A 483 30.60 15.71 -15.72
N GLN A 484 29.77 16.72 -15.78
CA GLN A 484 30.00 18.02 -15.14
C GLN A 484 29.11 18.19 -13.94
N GLU A 485 29.69 18.55 -12.81
CA GLU A 485 28.94 18.93 -11.61
C GLU A 485 28.10 20.17 -11.89
N VAL A 486 26.80 20.10 -11.58
CA VAL A 486 25.86 21.21 -11.83
C VAL A 486 25.08 21.65 -10.60
N ILE A 487 24.96 20.78 -9.59
CA ILE A 487 24.35 21.09 -8.29
C ILE A 487 25.15 20.35 -7.22
N SER A 488 25.46 21.03 -6.12
CA SER A 488 26.10 20.47 -4.95
C SER A 488 25.36 20.91 -3.69
N ALA A 489 24.99 19.96 -2.85
CA ALA A 489 24.28 20.19 -1.61
C ALA A 489 24.78 19.19 -0.55
N GLU A 490 25.82 19.56 0.18
CA GLU A 490 26.49 18.73 1.19
C GLU A 490 26.85 17.34 0.64
N ASP A 491 26.08 16.31 1.02
CA ASP A 491 26.32 14.93 0.62
C ASP A 491 25.76 14.55 -0.76
N LEU A 492 24.95 15.42 -1.36
CA LEU A 492 24.21 15.15 -2.59
C LEU A 492 24.72 16.00 -3.73
N ILE A 493 25.17 15.36 -4.80
CA ILE A 493 25.69 16.03 -5.99
C ILE A 493 24.91 15.58 -7.22
N VAL A 494 24.62 16.54 -8.10
CA VAL A 494 24.03 16.25 -9.41
C VAL A 494 25.03 16.61 -10.50
N TYR A 495 25.24 15.66 -11.38
CA TYR A 495 26.04 15.78 -12.58
C TYR A 495 25.16 15.90 -13.81
N GLU A 496 25.60 16.61 -14.81
CA GLU A 496 24.99 16.71 -16.13
C GLU A 496 25.89 16.05 -17.15
N ARG A 497 25.29 15.23 -18.02
CA ARG A 497 25.98 14.53 -19.09
C ARG A 497 26.55 15.56 -20.08
N PRO A 498 27.81 15.42 -20.54
CA PRO A 498 28.35 16.27 -21.58
C PRO A 498 27.52 16.16 -22.88
N ASP A 499 27.29 17.30 -23.55
CA ASP A 499 26.64 17.26 -24.84
C ASP A 499 27.56 16.45 -25.79
N THR A 500 27.03 15.33 -26.29
CA THR A 500 27.73 14.56 -27.32
C THR A 500 27.88 15.47 -28.54
N GLN A 501 29.10 15.76 -28.93
CA GLN A 501 29.43 16.46 -30.17
C GLN A 501 29.00 15.65 -31.38
#